data_9553bd3b93858449c69a9d05daa508fe
#
_entry.id   9553bd3b93858449c69a9d05daa508fe
#
_cell.length_a   1.000
_cell.length_b   1.000
_cell.length_c   1.000
_cell.angle_alpha   90.00
_cell.angle_beta   90.00
_cell.angle_gamma   90.00
#
_symmetry.space_group_name_H-M   'P 1'
#
loop_
_entity.id
_entity.type
_entity.pdbx_description
1 polymer ?
#
loop_
_entity_poly.entity_id
_entity_poly.type
_entity_poly.pdbx_seq_one_letter_code
_entity_poly.pdbx_strand_id
1 'polypeptide(L)'
;IKAENLVNLVKYKENLSIPENISISVGIAFSDPEDHCYYDLAAKADQALYVSKKSGKGRYSVFGEENQTPDQKLQAFVWSSSRNVTSMLEFALPEFVHLKKVISVEEIRENMGEKTGEDILGLFVDVSEEEDGGQARWQELGGLQREHALSMIAICKEGNLAQMKCALETEGIQDLLLAPLEANVLKRRLKIWTQK
;
A
#
# COMPACT_ATOMS: atom_id res chain seq x y z
N ILE A 1 -24.66 -3.52 -3.66
CA ILE A 1 -24.64 -4.64 -4.65
C ILE A 1 -24.53 -4.12 -6.09
N LYS A 2 -25.44 -3.23 -6.58
CA LYS A 2 -25.33 -2.74 -7.98
C LYS A 2 -24.12 -1.84 -8.21
N ALA A 3 -23.80 -0.94 -7.28
CA ALA A 3 -22.66 -0.03 -7.37
C ALA A 3 -21.33 -0.79 -7.30
N GLU A 4 -21.22 -1.74 -6.42
CA GLU A 4 -20.07 -2.64 -6.29
C GLU A 4 -19.85 -3.44 -7.58
N ASN A 5 -20.91 -4.04 -8.13
CA ASN A 5 -20.84 -4.76 -9.40
C ASN A 5 -20.39 -3.85 -10.55
N LEU A 6 -20.83 -2.59 -10.59
CA LEU A 6 -20.42 -1.62 -11.59
C LEU A 6 -18.92 -1.27 -11.46
N VAL A 7 -18.46 -1.03 -10.24
CA VAL A 7 -17.03 -0.75 -9.96
C VAL A 7 -16.17 -1.96 -10.36
N ASN A 8 -16.57 -3.16 -9.96
CA ASN A 8 -15.86 -4.39 -10.25
C ASN A 8 -15.86 -4.72 -11.75
N LEU A 9 -16.97 -4.49 -12.46
CA LEU A 9 -17.06 -4.72 -13.91
C LEU A 9 -16.01 -3.89 -14.68
N VAL A 10 -15.77 -2.65 -14.26
CA VAL A 10 -14.73 -1.80 -14.86
C VAL A 10 -13.32 -2.17 -14.38
N LYS A 11 -13.19 -2.57 -13.12
CA LYS A 11 -11.92 -2.94 -12.51
C LYS A 11 -11.35 -4.24 -13.10
N TYR A 12 -12.20 -5.24 -13.33
CA TYR A 12 -11.78 -6.57 -13.79
C TYR A 12 -11.88 -6.78 -15.30
N LYS A 13 -12.45 -5.86 -16.07
CA LYS A 13 -12.37 -5.72 -17.55
C LYS A 13 -12.59 -6.95 -18.41
N GLU A 14 -13.13 -8.03 -17.90
CA GLU A 14 -13.14 -9.32 -18.57
C GLU A 14 -13.85 -9.34 -19.94
N ASN A 15 -14.63 -8.29 -20.28
CA ASN A 15 -15.38 -8.22 -21.54
C ASN A 15 -15.50 -6.81 -22.15
N LEU A 16 -14.68 -5.85 -21.74
CA LEU A 16 -14.74 -4.50 -22.25
C LEU A 16 -13.41 -4.07 -22.86
N SER A 17 -13.42 -3.60 -24.10
CA SER A 17 -12.26 -2.98 -24.76
C SER A 17 -11.96 -1.59 -24.16
N ILE A 18 -11.68 -1.55 -22.84
CA ILE A 18 -11.42 -0.33 -22.09
C ILE A 18 -9.89 -0.20 -21.86
N PRO A 19 -9.30 0.99 -22.03
CA PRO A 19 -7.89 1.21 -21.72
C PRO A 19 -7.53 0.84 -20.28
N GLU A 20 -6.32 0.35 -20.05
CA GLU A 20 -5.86 -0.23 -18.78
C GLU A 20 -5.94 0.67 -17.53
N ASN A 21 -6.16 1.97 -17.70
CA ASN A 21 -6.11 2.96 -16.61
C ASN A 21 -7.46 3.60 -16.27
N ILE A 22 -8.59 3.00 -16.66
CA ILE A 22 -9.91 3.55 -16.35
C ILE A 22 -10.46 2.87 -15.09
N SER A 23 -10.94 3.69 -14.15
CA SER A 23 -11.69 3.28 -12.98
C SER A 23 -12.94 4.14 -12.80
N ILE A 24 -13.98 3.58 -12.18
CA ILE A 24 -15.21 4.31 -11.84
C ILE A 24 -15.24 4.54 -10.33
N SER A 25 -15.55 5.77 -9.91
CA SER A 25 -15.93 6.08 -8.54
C SER A 25 -17.41 6.41 -8.49
N VAL A 26 -18.11 5.93 -7.48
CA VAL A 26 -19.57 6.08 -7.33
C VAL A 26 -19.87 6.66 -5.95
N GLY A 27 -20.74 7.67 -5.90
CA GLY A 27 -21.34 8.16 -4.66
C GLY A 27 -22.80 7.76 -4.62
N ILE A 28 -23.28 7.30 -3.48
CA ILE A 28 -24.65 6.84 -3.26
C ILE A 28 -25.24 7.64 -2.10
N ALA A 29 -26.47 8.09 -2.24
CA ALA A 29 -27.26 8.62 -1.14
C ALA A 29 -28.65 7.97 -1.17
N PHE A 30 -29.18 7.69 0.01
CA PHE A 30 -30.57 7.27 0.18
C PHE A 30 -31.38 8.49 0.62
N SER A 31 -32.58 8.61 0.06
CA SER A 31 -33.51 9.62 0.48
C SER A 31 -34.01 9.33 1.91
N ASP A 32 -34.01 10.35 2.75
CA ASP A 32 -34.62 10.31 4.08
C ASP A 32 -35.75 11.36 4.20
N PRO A 33 -36.59 11.27 5.26
CA PRO A 33 -37.72 12.20 5.44
C PRO A 33 -37.31 13.69 5.59
N GLU A 34 -36.02 13.98 5.83
CA GLU A 34 -35.48 15.33 5.97
C GLU A 34 -35.04 15.92 4.62
N ASP A 35 -34.98 15.11 3.55
CA ASP A 35 -34.66 15.60 2.22
C ASP A 35 -35.86 16.37 1.64
N HIS A 36 -35.72 17.67 1.49
CA HIS A 36 -36.78 18.55 1.00
C HIS A 36 -36.87 18.58 -0.54
N CYS A 37 -35.77 18.25 -1.23
CA CYS A 37 -35.73 18.27 -2.69
C CYS A 37 -34.64 17.35 -3.26
N TYR A 38 -34.72 17.15 -4.57
CA TYR A 38 -33.70 16.41 -5.32
C TYR A 38 -32.26 16.97 -5.12
N TYR A 39 -32.12 18.27 -4.96
CA TYR A 39 -30.80 18.90 -4.79
C TYR A 39 -30.12 18.50 -3.48
N ASP A 40 -30.90 18.30 -2.42
CA ASP A 40 -30.37 17.84 -1.12
C ASP A 40 -29.80 16.41 -1.26
N LEU A 41 -30.56 15.54 -1.90
CA LEU A 41 -30.13 14.16 -2.19
C LEU A 41 -28.92 14.12 -3.12
N ALA A 42 -28.89 14.96 -4.16
CA ALA A 42 -27.75 15.07 -5.07
C ALA A 42 -26.49 15.57 -4.36
N ALA A 43 -26.60 16.56 -3.47
CA ALA A 43 -25.49 17.05 -2.68
C ALA A 43 -24.90 15.98 -1.75
N LYS A 44 -25.77 15.16 -1.13
CA LYS A 44 -25.35 14.00 -0.33
C LYS A 44 -24.60 12.97 -1.16
N ALA A 45 -25.08 12.66 -2.37
CA ALA A 45 -24.43 11.73 -3.29
C ALA A 45 -23.07 12.28 -3.78
N ASP A 46 -22.98 13.60 -4.05
CA ASP A 46 -21.71 14.25 -4.44
C ASP A 46 -20.66 14.21 -3.32
N GLN A 47 -21.09 14.40 -2.06
CA GLN A 47 -20.20 14.23 -0.91
C GLN A 47 -19.67 12.80 -0.83
N ALA A 48 -20.53 11.79 -0.98
CA ALA A 48 -20.11 10.40 -1.02
C ALA A 48 -19.16 10.11 -2.19
N LEU A 49 -19.43 10.68 -3.38
CA LEU A 49 -18.53 10.57 -4.55
C LEU A 49 -17.16 11.21 -4.28
N TYR A 50 -17.13 12.36 -3.62
CA TYR A 50 -15.89 13.00 -3.22
C TYR A 50 -15.07 12.10 -2.30
N VAL A 51 -15.71 11.47 -1.31
CA VAL A 51 -15.07 10.47 -0.44
C VAL A 51 -14.53 9.30 -1.26
N SER A 52 -15.29 8.73 -2.18
CA SER A 52 -14.83 7.64 -3.07
C SER A 52 -13.58 8.03 -3.87
N LYS A 53 -13.52 9.28 -4.38
CA LYS A 53 -12.38 9.79 -5.14
C LYS A 53 -11.16 10.02 -4.24
N LYS A 54 -11.36 10.57 -3.04
CA LYS A 54 -10.31 10.86 -2.07
C LYS A 54 -9.70 9.59 -1.49
N SER A 55 -10.51 8.55 -1.29
CA SER A 55 -10.10 7.25 -0.74
C SER A 55 -9.45 6.31 -1.78
N GLY A 56 -8.92 6.83 -2.88
CA GLY A 56 -8.12 6.07 -3.85
C GLY A 56 -8.84 5.73 -5.16
N LYS A 57 -10.06 6.25 -5.41
CA LYS A 57 -10.86 6.00 -6.63
C LYS A 57 -11.24 4.52 -6.81
N GLY A 58 -11.91 4.16 -7.91
CA GLY A 58 -12.25 2.77 -8.23
C GLY A 58 -13.13 2.07 -7.20
N ARG A 59 -13.97 2.82 -6.49
CA ARG A 59 -14.86 2.34 -5.42
C ARG A 59 -16.18 3.09 -5.36
N TYR A 60 -17.09 2.62 -4.55
CA TYR A 60 -18.28 3.38 -4.18
C TYR A 60 -18.23 3.80 -2.71
N SER A 61 -18.97 4.85 -2.36
CA SER A 61 -19.24 5.29 -0.99
C SER A 61 -20.70 5.63 -0.85
N VAL A 62 -21.28 5.45 0.33
CA VAL A 62 -22.66 5.76 0.66
C VAL A 62 -22.66 6.92 1.66
N PHE A 63 -23.50 7.93 1.41
CA PHE A 63 -23.66 9.06 2.33
C PHE A 63 -24.33 8.60 3.64
N GLY A 64 -23.83 9.05 4.78
CA GLY A 64 -24.40 8.71 6.09
C GLY A 64 -24.07 7.32 6.61
N GLU A 65 -23.65 6.38 5.76
CA GLU A 65 -22.86 5.30 6.26
C GLU A 65 -21.54 5.97 6.68
N GLU A 66 -21.16 5.88 7.96
CA GLU A 66 -19.77 6.04 8.32
C GLU A 66 -19.05 5.16 7.31
N ASN A 67 -18.52 5.83 6.28
CA ASN A 67 -17.64 5.13 5.41
C ASN A 67 -16.58 4.61 6.36
N GLN A 68 -16.72 3.37 6.73
CA GLN A 68 -15.58 2.53 6.89
C GLN A 68 -14.88 2.61 5.52
N THR A 69 -14.22 3.78 5.26
CA THR A 69 -12.86 3.62 4.80
C THR A 69 -12.43 2.49 5.72
N PRO A 70 -12.13 1.29 5.20
CA PRO A 70 -11.50 0.36 6.08
C PRO A 70 -10.45 1.21 6.76
N ASP A 71 -10.62 1.45 8.06
CA ASP A 71 -9.62 2.08 8.92
C ASP A 71 -8.47 1.06 9.07
N GLN A 72 -8.46 0.09 8.21
CA GLN A 72 -7.40 -0.77 7.80
C GLN A 72 -6.46 0.07 6.94
N LYS A 73 -5.80 1.02 7.65
CA LYS A 73 -4.56 1.55 7.14
C LYS A 73 -3.66 0.34 6.93
N LEU A 74 -3.38 0.05 5.66
CA LEU A 74 -2.42 -0.98 5.34
C LEU A 74 -1.14 -0.71 6.13
N GLN A 75 -0.65 -1.70 6.81
CA GLN A 75 0.58 -1.60 7.57
C GLN A 75 1.76 -1.92 6.66
N ALA A 76 2.71 -1.01 6.56
CA ALA A 76 4.04 -1.30 6.01
C ALA A 76 5.09 -1.21 7.11
N PHE A 77 6.08 -2.07 7.04
CA PHE A 77 7.21 -2.00 7.96
C PHE A 77 8.45 -1.45 7.23
N VAL A 78 9.32 -0.78 7.96
CA VAL A 78 10.64 -0.37 7.47
C VAL A 78 11.71 -0.73 8.49
N TRP A 79 12.65 -1.53 8.07
CA TRP A 79 13.86 -1.83 8.83
C TRP A 79 15.03 -1.04 8.23
N SER A 80 15.27 0.13 8.80
CA SER A 80 16.31 1.07 8.36
C SER A 80 16.92 1.82 9.53
N SER A 81 18.24 2.00 9.51
CA SER A 81 18.96 2.94 10.38
C SER A 81 18.90 4.37 9.86
N SER A 82 18.67 4.56 8.56
CA SER A 82 18.68 5.85 7.89
C SER A 82 17.37 6.61 8.09
N ARG A 83 17.46 7.81 8.69
CA ARG A 83 16.30 8.72 8.78
C ARG A 83 15.83 9.19 7.40
N ASN A 84 16.76 9.39 6.48
CA ASN A 84 16.44 9.85 5.14
C ASN A 84 15.59 8.82 4.39
N VAL A 85 15.95 7.54 4.46
CA VAL A 85 15.18 6.45 3.86
C VAL A 85 13.77 6.40 4.45
N THR A 86 13.64 6.43 5.78
CA THR A 86 12.34 6.41 6.45
C THR A 86 11.46 7.59 6.03
N SER A 87 11.99 8.82 6.09
CA SER A 87 11.24 10.02 5.70
C SER A 87 10.85 10.04 4.22
N MET A 88 11.71 9.52 3.33
CA MET A 88 11.39 9.41 1.91
C MET A 88 10.27 8.40 1.65
N LEU A 89 10.26 7.28 2.37
CA LEU A 89 9.18 6.28 2.31
C LEU A 89 7.87 6.87 2.83
N GLU A 90 7.88 7.54 3.99
CA GLU A 90 6.70 8.22 4.55
C GLU A 90 6.10 9.24 3.57
N PHE A 91 6.96 10.03 2.91
CA PHE A 91 6.53 11.01 1.91
C PHE A 91 5.96 10.38 0.64
N ALA A 92 6.46 9.21 0.24
CA ALA A 92 6.11 8.58 -1.02
C ALA A 92 4.94 7.59 -0.92
N LEU A 93 4.70 7.03 0.26
CA LEU A 93 3.59 6.10 0.51
C LEU A 93 2.24 6.84 0.48
N PRO A 94 1.17 6.20 0.00
CA PRO A 94 -0.17 6.75 0.08
C PRO A 94 -0.63 6.98 1.53
N GLU A 95 -1.51 7.97 1.75
CA GLU A 95 -2.04 8.33 3.08
C GLU A 95 -2.74 7.18 3.82
N PHE A 96 -3.23 6.18 3.07
CA PHE A 96 -3.87 4.98 3.64
C PHE A 96 -2.87 3.89 4.06
N VAL A 97 -1.57 4.10 3.89
CA VAL A 97 -0.52 3.20 4.35
C VAL A 97 0.15 3.78 5.57
N HIS A 98 0.14 3.04 6.67
CA HIS A 98 0.88 3.39 7.87
C HIS A 98 2.26 2.72 7.85
N LEU A 99 3.32 3.53 7.78
CA LEU A 99 4.69 3.04 7.85
C LEU A 99 5.12 2.93 9.31
N LYS A 100 5.54 1.74 9.73
CA LYS A 100 6.09 1.49 11.06
C LYS A 100 7.56 1.12 10.98
N LYS A 101 8.40 1.87 11.69
CA LYS A 101 9.81 1.53 11.84
C LYS A 101 9.94 0.33 12.79
N VAL A 102 10.79 -0.62 12.41
CA VAL A 102 11.13 -1.82 13.19
C VAL A 102 12.65 -2.00 13.21
N ILE A 103 13.15 -2.66 14.23
CA ILE A 103 14.58 -2.87 14.44
C ILE A 103 14.98 -4.34 14.57
N SER A 104 14.00 -5.25 14.62
CA SER A 104 14.23 -6.69 14.71
C SER A 104 13.07 -7.49 14.10
N VAL A 105 13.33 -8.79 13.85
CA VAL A 105 12.32 -9.73 13.39
C VAL A 105 11.24 -9.98 14.46
N GLU A 106 11.63 -10.00 15.73
CA GLU A 106 10.71 -10.15 16.86
C GLU A 106 9.69 -9.02 16.89
N GLU A 107 10.15 -7.78 16.69
CA GLU A 107 9.27 -6.61 16.64
C GLU A 107 8.30 -6.68 15.44
N ILE A 108 8.74 -7.22 14.30
CA ILE A 108 7.85 -7.46 13.15
C ILE A 108 6.79 -8.49 13.54
N ARG A 109 7.17 -9.64 14.14
CA ARG A 109 6.23 -10.68 14.58
C ARG A 109 5.19 -10.16 15.56
N GLU A 110 5.63 -9.42 16.59
CA GLU A 110 4.72 -8.79 17.57
C GLU A 110 3.71 -7.84 16.93
N ASN A 111 4.16 -7.07 15.93
CA ASN A 111 3.31 -6.11 15.23
C ASN A 111 2.41 -6.74 14.16
N MET A 112 2.78 -7.89 13.64
CA MET A 112 1.91 -8.67 12.77
C MET A 112 0.76 -9.28 13.57
N GLY A 113 1.02 -9.82 14.76
CA GLY A 113 0.03 -10.31 15.73
C GLY A 113 -1.12 -11.09 15.09
N GLU A 114 -2.37 -10.64 15.34
CA GLU A 114 -3.59 -11.20 14.75
C GLU A 114 -3.94 -10.63 13.37
N LYS A 115 -3.11 -9.74 12.81
CA LYS A 115 -3.36 -9.14 11.49
C LYS A 115 -3.23 -10.18 10.40
N THR A 116 -4.15 -10.18 9.48
CA THR A 116 -4.10 -11.03 8.29
C THR A 116 -3.12 -10.44 7.26
N GLY A 117 -2.61 -11.28 6.36
CA GLY A 117 -1.73 -10.82 5.28
C GLY A 117 -2.36 -9.75 4.37
N GLU A 118 -3.69 -9.59 4.39
CA GLU A 118 -4.41 -8.54 3.66
C GLU A 118 -4.25 -7.15 4.29
N ASP A 119 -3.93 -7.08 5.58
CA ASP A 119 -3.72 -5.83 6.33
C ASP A 119 -2.26 -5.35 6.24
N ILE A 120 -1.35 -6.20 5.73
CA ILE A 120 0.08 -5.92 5.67
C ILE A 120 0.52 -5.75 4.23
N LEU A 121 0.97 -4.54 3.88
CA LEU A 121 1.51 -4.24 2.57
C LEU A 121 2.85 -4.93 2.34
N GLY A 122 3.73 -4.93 3.34
CA GLY A 122 5.02 -5.59 3.30
C GLY A 122 6.11 -4.91 4.13
N LEU A 123 7.36 -5.28 3.87
CA LEU A 123 8.55 -4.83 4.60
C LEU A 123 9.57 -4.20 3.66
N PHE A 124 9.99 -2.98 3.96
CA PHE A 124 11.16 -2.36 3.37
C PHE A 124 12.40 -2.71 4.20
N VAL A 125 13.40 -3.29 3.55
CA VAL A 125 14.66 -3.71 4.19
C VAL A 125 15.80 -2.86 3.63
N ASP A 126 16.32 -1.95 4.43
CA ASP A 126 17.39 -1.04 4.04
C ASP A 126 18.75 -1.59 4.50
N VAL A 127 19.56 -1.97 3.55
CA VAL A 127 20.95 -2.41 3.75
C VAL A 127 21.96 -1.46 3.12
N SER A 128 21.53 -0.27 2.70
CA SER A 128 22.36 0.68 1.95
C SER A 128 23.58 1.17 2.72
N GLU A 129 23.54 1.16 4.05
CA GLU A 129 24.64 1.55 4.93
C GLU A 129 25.47 0.35 5.43
N GLU A 130 25.13 -0.89 5.05
CA GLU A 130 25.79 -2.12 5.51
C GLU A 130 26.92 -2.53 4.55
N GLU A 131 28.14 -2.70 5.09
CA GLU A 131 29.31 -3.05 4.27
C GLU A 131 29.30 -4.52 3.82
N ASP A 132 28.74 -5.41 4.65
CA ASP A 132 28.68 -6.86 4.41
C ASP A 132 27.53 -7.30 3.49
N GLY A 133 26.81 -6.35 2.90
CA GLY A 133 25.65 -6.63 2.06
C GLY A 133 24.37 -6.97 2.84
N GLY A 134 24.35 -6.80 4.15
CA GLY A 134 23.21 -7.09 5.00
C GLY A 134 23.00 -8.59 5.23
N GLN A 135 24.01 -9.42 5.09
CA GLN A 135 23.89 -10.87 5.12
C GLN A 135 23.21 -11.39 6.39
N ALA A 136 23.58 -10.85 7.56
CA ALA A 136 22.96 -11.23 8.82
C ALA A 136 21.44 -10.94 8.83
N ARG A 137 21.06 -9.76 8.35
CA ARG A 137 19.67 -9.33 8.27
C ARG A 137 18.86 -10.21 7.33
N TRP A 138 19.40 -10.56 6.17
CA TRP A 138 18.74 -11.47 5.23
C TRP A 138 18.53 -12.87 5.80
N GLN A 139 19.48 -13.38 6.57
CA GLN A 139 19.34 -14.68 7.25
C GLN A 139 18.22 -14.67 8.28
N GLU A 140 18.10 -13.61 9.09
CA GLU A 140 17.01 -13.46 10.05
C GLU A 140 15.63 -13.39 9.36
N LEU A 141 15.54 -12.65 8.24
CA LEU A 141 14.31 -12.49 7.48
C LEU A 141 13.88 -13.76 6.74
N GLY A 142 14.80 -14.65 6.38
CA GLY A 142 14.48 -15.92 5.74
C GLY A 142 13.57 -16.83 6.59
N GLY A 143 13.65 -16.73 7.91
CA GLY A 143 12.73 -17.39 8.84
C GLY A 143 11.32 -16.79 8.77
N LEU A 144 11.24 -15.48 8.85
CA LEU A 144 9.98 -14.73 8.82
C LEU A 144 9.20 -14.92 7.50
N GLN A 145 9.91 -14.95 6.37
CA GLN A 145 9.32 -15.16 5.05
C GLN A 145 8.63 -16.51 4.93
N ARG A 146 9.22 -17.58 5.46
CA ARG A 146 8.64 -18.92 5.44
C ARG A 146 7.39 -19.05 6.32
N GLU A 147 7.34 -18.25 7.41
CA GLU A 147 6.21 -18.26 8.36
C GLU A 147 5.01 -17.45 7.82
N HIS A 148 5.26 -16.32 7.17
CA HIS A 148 4.22 -15.31 6.91
C HIS A 148 4.06 -14.92 5.43
N ALA A 149 4.85 -15.46 4.50
CA ALA A 149 4.84 -15.10 3.08
C ALA A 149 4.89 -13.57 2.83
N LEU A 150 5.67 -12.84 3.64
CA LEU A 150 5.72 -11.39 3.66
C LEU A 150 6.39 -10.86 2.40
N SER A 151 5.75 -9.92 1.71
CA SER A 151 6.33 -9.21 0.58
C SER A 151 7.43 -8.28 1.06
N MET A 152 8.62 -8.37 0.48
CA MET A 152 9.76 -7.53 0.86
C MET A 152 10.29 -6.71 -0.31
N ILE A 153 10.74 -5.48 -0.02
CA ILE A 153 11.46 -4.61 -0.94
C ILE A 153 12.82 -4.28 -0.32
N ALA A 154 13.88 -4.63 -1.05
CA ALA A 154 15.24 -4.31 -0.63
C ALA A 154 15.60 -2.86 -1.00
N ILE A 155 16.34 -2.17 -0.13
CA ILE A 155 16.95 -0.87 -0.41
C ILE A 155 18.47 -1.06 -0.30
N CYS A 156 19.16 -0.94 -1.44
CA CYS A 156 20.60 -1.14 -1.57
C CYS A 156 21.27 0.16 -1.99
N LYS A 157 22.54 0.30 -1.66
CA LYS A 157 23.34 1.42 -2.14
C LYS A 157 23.60 1.28 -3.64
N GLU A 158 23.41 2.36 -4.38
CA GLU A 158 23.69 2.39 -5.81
C GLU A 158 25.15 1.98 -6.09
N GLY A 159 25.36 1.06 -7.03
CA GLY A 159 26.66 0.52 -7.40
C GLY A 159 27.22 -0.55 -6.45
N ASN A 160 26.56 -0.87 -5.33
CA ASN A 160 27.01 -1.95 -4.44
C ASN A 160 26.43 -3.30 -4.91
N LEU A 161 27.21 -3.98 -5.76
CA LEU A 161 26.83 -5.27 -6.34
C LEU A 161 26.66 -6.38 -5.30
N ALA A 162 27.38 -6.33 -4.18
CA ALA A 162 27.27 -7.33 -3.12
C ALA A 162 25.90 -7.25 -2.44
N GLN A 163 25.45 -6.03 -2.07
CA GLN A 163 24.13 -5.80 -1.49
C GLN A 163 23.02 -6.25 -2.45
N MET A 164 23.13 -5.84 -3.73
CA MET A 164 22.12 -6.18 -4.76
C MET A 164 22.04 -7.69 -4.97
N LYS A 165 23.19 -8.38 -5.03
CA LYS A 165 23.25 -9.84 -5.19
C LYS A 165 22.60 -10.55 -3.99
N CYS A 166 22.99 -10.20 -2.77
CA CYS A 166 22.40 -10.79 -1.56
C CYS A 166 20.88 -10.58 -1.50
N ALA A 167 20.39 -9.38 -1.84
CA ALA A 167 18.96 -9.09 -1.89
C ALA A 167 18.23 -9.97 -2.93
N LEU A 168 18.76 -10.06 -4.17
CA LEU A 168 18.12 -10.82 -5.25
C LEU A 168 18.15 -12.35 -5.02
N GLU A 169 19.11 -12.85 -4.24
CA GLU A 169 19.18 -14.26 -3.85
C GLU A 169 18.27 -14.58 -2.65
N THR A 170 17.70 -13.56 -1.99
CA THR A 170 16.83 -13.73 -0.83
C THR A 170 15.38 -13.99 -1.26
N GLU A 171 14.80 -15.08 -0.76
CA GLU A 171 13.41 -15.43 -1.01
C GLU A 171 12.45 -14.36 -0.46
N GLY A 172 11.40 -14.02 -1.22
CA GLY A 172 10.39 -13.03 -0.81
C GLY A 172 10.70 -11.58 -1.19
N ILE A 173 11.89 -11.29 -1.74
CA ILE A 173 12.18 -9.99 -2.32
C ILE A 173 11.43 -9.84 -3.64
N GLN A 174 10.54 -8.85 -3.71
CA GLN A 174 9.72 -8.57 -4.90
C GLN A 174 10.29 -7.43 -5.75
N ASP A 175 11.00 -6.49 -5.15
CA ASP A 175 11.61 -5.36 -5.85
C ASP A 175 12.87 -4.86 -5.12
N LEU A 176 13.68 -4.10 -5.84
CA LEU A 176 14.92 -3.52 -5.33
C LEU A 176 14.94 -2.02 -5.64
N LEU A 177 15.13 -1.22 -4.61
CA LEU A 177 15.31 0.22 -4.68
C LEU A 177 16.79 0.58 -4.47
N LEU A 178 17.25 1.62 -5.14
CA LEU A 178 18.63 2.10 -5.01
C LEU A 178 18.68 3.39 -4.19
N ALA A 179 19.51 3.41 -3.17
CA ALA A 179 19.78 4.61 -2.39
C ALA A 179 20.95 5.39 -3.01
N PRO A 180 20.89 6.73 -3.09
CA PRO A 180 19.86 7.59 -2.50
C PRO A 180 18.51 7.50 -3.21
N LEU A 181 17.41 7.46 -2.43
CA LEU A 181 16.06 7.35 -2.98
C LEU A 181 15.62 8.66 -3.64
N GLU A 182 15.10 8.55 -4.86
CA GLU A 182 14.50 9.68 -5.58
C GLU A 182 12.96 9.65 -5.43
N ALA A 183 12.39 10.77 -4.96
CA ALA A 183 10.96 10.86 -4.63
C ALA A 183 10.02 10.47 -5.79
N ASN A 184 10.31 10.90 -7.01
CA ASN A 184 9.46 10.63 -8.17
C ASN A 184 9.53 9.15 -8.60
N VAL A 185 10.73 8.56 -8.56
CA VAL A 185 10.94 7.14 -8.87
C VAL A 185 10.24 6.27 -7.82
N LEU A 186 10.42 6.62 -6.55
CA LEU A 186 9.83 5.94 -5.42
C LEU A 186 8.30 5.96 -5.47
N LYS A 187 7.68 7.15 -5.67
CA LYS A 187 6.21 7.28 -5.81
C LYS A 187 5.65 6.43 -6.95
N ARG A 188 6.33 6.39 -8.08
CA ARG A 188 5.90 5.57 -9.23
C ARG A 188 5.94 4.08 -8.92
N ARG A 189 7.01 3.59 -8.30
CA ARG A 189 7.17 2.17 -7.93
C ARG A 189 6.20 1.76 -6.83
N LEU A 190 6.07 2.56 -5.77
CA LEU A 190 5.15 2.28 -4.67
C LEU A 190 3.69 2.27 -5.11
N LYS A 191 3.32 3.12 -6.09
CA LYS A 191 1.98 3.09 -6.68
C LYS A 191 1.65 1.73 -7.31
N ILE A 192 2.60 1.12 -8.01
CA ILE A 192 2.42 -0.21 -8.61
C ILE A 192 2.27 -1.28 -7.52
N TRP A 193 3.06 -1.17 -6.47
CA TRP A 193 3.09 -2.13 -5.37
C TRP A 193 1.84 -2.08 -4.48
N THR A 194 1.27 -0.89 -4.27
CA THR A 194 0.04 -0.71 -3.49
C THR A 194 -1.25 -0.97 -4.27
N GLN A 195 -1.18 -1.32 -5.54
CA GLN A 195 -2.33 -1.62 -6.40
C GLN A 195 -2.61 -3.14 -6.55
N LYS A 196 -1.90 -3.98 -5.80
CA LYS A 196 -2.08 -5.43 -5.82
C LYS A 196 -3.32 -5.88 -5.06
#